data_d545101efadf178f38a3fcafa37b064a
#
_entry.id   d545101efadf178f38a3fcafa37b064a
#
_cell.length_a   1.000
_cell.length_b   1.000
_cell.length_c   1.000
_cell.angle_alpha   90.00
_cell.angle_beta   90.00
_cell.angle_gamma   90.00
#
_symmetry.space_group_name_H-M   'P 1'
#
loop_
_entity.id
_entity.type
_entity.pdbx_description
1 polymer ?
#
loop_
_entity_poly.entity_id
_entity_poly.type
_entity_poly.pdbx_seq_one_letter_code
_entity_poly.pdbx_strand_id
1 'polypeptide(L)'
;MTRSVESRFIAIISAALVIVVAPLFSLFLALSSQQASESQHERIQVLIGANAQALSKPLWDLDIESIRQITEQLVGEGAIRVVQVTDTIGKFDVTESNLRDSSEDLEKMSRPIVYRAPDSIQRIGTITIHYDRVGLFSALNRMEITLISIFAVAILVVFAAAIVGNRLMVIRPLLRLTAAVEATRRLGS
;
A
#
# COMPACT_ATOMS: atom_id res chain seq x y z
N MET A 1 11.25 3.40 47.30
CA MET A 1 10.25 4.31 46.67
C MET A 1 10.73 5.10 45.46
N THR A 2 11.93 4.88 44.96
CA THR A 2 12.53 5.60 43.81
C THR A 2 12.09 5.12 42.42
N ARG A 3 11.49 3.93 42.32
CA ARG A 3 10.98 3.36 41.06
C ARG A 3 9.86 4.14 40.37
N SER A 4 9.13 5.00 41.12
CA SER A 4 7.94 5.67 40.55
C SER A 4 8.26 6.89 39.67
N VAL A 5 9.34 7.63 39.94
CA VAL A 5 9.70 8.85 39.20
C VAL A 5 10.37 8.48 37.87
N GLU A 6 11.25 7.50 37.91
CA GLU A 6 11.96 6.98 36.75
C GLU A 6 10.99 6.36 35.72
N SER A 7 10.07 5.54 36.21
CA SER A 7 9.02 4.93 35.39
C SER A 7 8.11 6.00 34.73
N ARG A 8 7.76 7.05 35.46
CA ARG A 8 6.96 8.17 34.95
C ARG A 8 7.69 8.98 33.89
N PHE A 9 8.99 9.24 34.06
CA PHE A 9 9.77 9.98 33.09
C PHE A 9 9.93 9.21 31.77
N ILE A 10 10.23 7.91 31.83
CA ILE A 10 10.31 7.04 30.66
C ILE A 10 8.92 6.96 29.99
N ALA A 11 7.85 6.84 30.75
CA ALA A 11 6.50 6.80 30.23
C ALA A 11 6.11 8.10 29.51
N ILE A 12 6.50 9.27 30.03
CA ILE A 12 6.23 10.58 29.41
C ILE A 12 7.00 10.71 28.08
N ILE A 13 8.28 10.34 28.06
CA ILE A 13 9.07 10.40 26.81
C ILE A 13 8.53 9.43 25.79
N SER A 14 8.16 8.21 26.21
CA SER A 14 7.56 7.21 25.32
C SER A 14 6.22 7.68 24.75
N ALA A 15 5.38 8.25 25.62
CA ALA A 15 4.09 8.80 25.20
C ALA A 15 4.26 9.97 24.23
N ALA A 16 5.18 10.89 24.51
CA ALA A 16 5.48 12.00 23.60
C ALA A 16 5.99 11.52 22.23
N LEU A 17 6.87 10.51 22.22
CA LEU A 17 7.37 9.92 20.98
C LEU A 17 6.23 9.28 20.17
N VAL A 18 5.37 8.50 20.81
CA VAL A 18 4.22 7.85 20.16
C VAL A 18 3.23 8.89 19.62
N ILE A 19 2.93 9.94 20.37
CA ILE A 19 2.02 11.02 19.97
C ILE A 19 2.53 11.76 18.72
N VAL A 20 3.84 11.89 18.54
CA VAL A 20 4.41 12.56 17.37
C VAL A 20 4.57 11.59 16.19
N VAL A 21 5.06 10.39 16.45
CA VAL A 21 5.41 9.43 15.38
C VAL A 21 4.17 8.76 14.79
N ALA A 22 3.18 8.42 15.61
CA ALA A 22 1.99 7.72 15.12
C ALA A 22 1.18 8.54 14.09
N PRO A 23 0.88 9.84 14.27
CA PRO A 23 0.18 10.62 13.26
C PRO A 23 1.01 10.85 12.00
N LEU A 24 2.32 11.06 12.12
CA LEU A 24 3.21 11.18 10.97
C LEU A 24 3.25 9.90 10.14
N PHE A 25 3.31 8.75 10.79
CA PHE A 25 3.28 7.45 10.13
C PHE A 25 1.92 7.17 9.47
N SER A 26 0.81 7.52 10.14
CA SER A 26 -0.53 7.40 9.57
C SER A 26 -0.72 8.29 8.34
N LEU A 27 -0.22 9.53 8.39
CA LEU A 27 -0.24 10.46 7.27
C LEU A 27 0.59 9.94 6.09
N PHE A 28 1.77 9.41 6.36
CA PHE A 28 2.64 8.80 5.34
C PHE A 28 1.95 7.62 4.65
N LEU A 29 1.34 6.71 5.41
CA LEU A 29 0.60 5.57 4.86
C LEU A 29 -0.59 6.02 4.00
N ALA A 30 -1.33 7.03 4.44
CA ALA A 30 -2.46 7.57 3.70
C ALA A 30 -2.04 8.18 2.36
N LEU A 31 -0.97 8.98 2.35
CA LEU A 31 -0.44 9.60 1.13
C LEU A 31 0.14 8.56 0.17
N SER A 32 0.89 7.58 0.68
CA SER A 32 1.49 6.50 -0.12
C SER A 32 0.42 5.62 -0.77
N SER A 33 -0.65 5.26 -0.04
CA SER A 33 -1.75 4.46 -0.58
C SER A 33 -2.55 5.20 -1.65
N GLN A 34 -2.76 6.51 -1.48
CA GLN A 34 -3.46 7.34 -2.47
C GLN A 34 -2.67 7.41 -3.77
N GLN A 35 -1.38 7.68 -3.70
CA GLN A 35 -0.50 7.75 -4.87
C GLN A 35 -0.40 6.41 -5.61
N ALA A 36 -0.34 5.30 -4.88
CA ALA A 36 -0.31 3.96 -5.49
C ALA A 36 -1.64 3.63 -6.20
N SER A 37 -2.78 3.99 -5.61
CA SER A 37 -4.10 3.80 -6.21
C SER A 37 -4.26 4.62 -7.50
N GLU A 38 -3.86 5.89 -7.50
CA GLU A 38 -3.89 6.75 -8.69
C GLU A 38 -3.00 6.19 -9.81
N SER A 39 -1.78 5.78 -9.49
CA SER A 39 -0.85 5.18 -10.47
C SER A 39 -1.39 3.87 -11.05
N GLN A 40 -2.03 3.02 -10.24
CA GLN A 40 -2.66 1.80 -10.73
C GLN A 40 -3.85 2.12 -11.65
N HIS A 41 -4.70 3.04 -11.26
CA HIS A 41 -5.86 3.45 -12.06
C HIS A 41 -5.42 3.99 -13.44
N GLU A 42 -4.40 4.84 -13.49
CA GLU A 42 -3.84 5.36 -14.74
C GLU A 42 -3.26 4.24 -15.61
N ARG A 43 -2.51 3.31 -15.00
CA ARG A 43 -1.96 2.15 -15.72
C ARG A 43 -3.07 1.28 -16.33
N ILE A 44 -4.13 0.99 -15.59
CA ILE A 44 -5.28 0.23 -16.08
C ILE A 44 -6.00 1.00 -17.20
N GLN A 45 -6.14 2.31 -17.09
CA GLN A 45 -6.72 3.13 -18.17
C GLN A 45 -5.92 3.04 -19.47
N VAL A 46 -4.61 3.07 -19.40
CA VAL A 46 -3.74 2.93 -20.58
C VAL A 46 -3.88 1.53 -21.18
N LEU A 47 -3.83 0.49 -20.33
CA LEU A 47 -3.97 -0.91 -20.75
C LEU A 47 -5.31 -1.18 -21.42
N ILE A 48 -6.43 -0.78 -20.82
CA ILE A 48 -7.75 -0.99 -21.40
C ILE A 48 -7.92 -0.21 -22.71
N GLY A 49 -7.27 0.98 -22.78
CA GLY A 49 -7.27 1.80 -23.99
C GLY A 49 -6.55 1.13 -25.17
N ALA A 50 -5.37 0.63 -24.92
CA ALA A 50 -4.57 -0.09 -25.93
C ALA A 50 -5.29 -1.37 -26.40
N ASN A 51 -5.84 -2.14 -25.46
CA ASN A 51 -6.55 -3.38 -25.78
C ASN A 51 -7.92 -3.14 -26.45
N ALA A 52 -8.64 -2.08 -26.09
CA ALA A 52 -9.84 -1.69 -26.82
C ALA A 52 -9.53 -1.38 -28.30
N GLN A 53 -8.39 -0.78 -28.57
CA GLN A 53 -7.93 -0.54 -29.95
C GLN A 53 -7.49 -1.83 -30.64
N ALA A 54 -6.76 -2.70 -29.96
CA ALA A 54 -6.32 -4.00 -30.50
C ALA A 54 -7.52 -4.91 -30.83
N LEU A 55 -8.54 -4.89 -30.00
CA LEU A 55 -9.79 -5.66 -30.18
C LEU A 55 -10.69 -5.11 -31.30
N SER A 56 -10.46 -3.90 -31.81
CA SER A 56 -11.36 -3.26 -32.77
C SER A 56 -11.50 -4.06 -34.06
N LYS A 57 -10.40 -4.54 -34.62
CA LYS A 57 -10.43 -5.33 -35.87
C LYS A 57 -10.91 -6.76 -35.62
N PRO A 58 -10.39 -7.53 -34.65
CA PRO A 58 -10.89 -8.87 -34.35
C PRO A 58 -12.41 -8.89 -34.05
N LEU A 59 -12.92 -7.91 -33.32
CA LEU A 59 -14.35 -7.84 -33.01
C LEU A 59 -15.20 -7.51 -34.24
N TRP A 60 -14.69 -6.65 -35.15
CA TRP A 60 -15.34 -6.35 -36.42
C TRP A 60 -15.39 -7.57 -37.33
N ASP A 61 -14.30 -8.32 -37.41
CA ASP A 61 -14.16 -9.53 -38.25
C ASP A 61 -14.79 -10.77 -37.59
N LEU A 62 -15.31 -10.67 -36.33
CA LEU A 62 -15.81 -11.77 -35.51
C LEU A 62 -14.81 -12.89 -35.31
N ASP A 63 -13.53 -12.53 -35.22
CA ASP A 63 -12.42 -13.46 -34.95
C ASP A 63 -12.34 -13.77 -33.45
N ILE A 64 -13.09 -14.80 -33.05
CA ILE A 64 -13.22 -15.23 -31.65
C ILE A 64 -11.89 -15.65 -31.08
N GLU A 65 -11.03 -16.30 -31.86
CA GLU A 65 -9.75 -16.82 -31.40
C GLU A 65 -8.80 -15.67 -31.03
N SER A 66 -8.68 -14.66 -31.90
CA SER A 66 -7.89 -13.47 -31.62
C SER A 66 -8.42 -12.69 -30.41
N ILE A 67 -9.74 -12.59 -30.26
CA ILE A 67 -10.36 -11.95 -29.09
C ILE A 67 -9.99 -12.70 -27.81
N ARG A 68 -10.14 -14.04 -27.80
CA ARG A 68 -9.79 -14.88 -26.65
C ARG A 68 -8.33 -14.74 -26.29
N GLN A 69 -7.43 -14.81 -27.25
CA GLN A 69 -5.98 -14.67 -27.01
C GLN A 69 -5.63 -13.33 -26.35
N ILE A 70 -6.24 -12.23 -26.79
CA ILE A 70 -6.04 -10.90 -26.19
C ILE A 70 -6.59 -10.86 -24.78
N THR A 71 -7.80 -11.41 -24.52
CA THR A 71 -8.42 -11.41 -23.19
C THR A 71 -7.66 -12.31 -22.21
N GLU A 72 -7.18 -13.48 -22.64
CA GLU A 72 -6.34 -14.36 -21.82
C GLU A 72 -5.01 -13.69 -21.42
N GLN A 73 -4.36 -12.98 -22.35
CA GLN A 73 -3.16 -12.20 -22.03
C GLN A 73 -3.44 -11.14 -20.96
N LEU A 74 -4.56 -10.42 -21.08
CA LEU A 74 -4.95 -9.39 -20.11
C LEU A 74 -5.20 -9.97 -18.71
N VAL A 75 -5.88 -11.10 -18.62
CA VAL A 75 -6.13 -11.79 -17.34
C VAL A 75 -4.83 -12.30 -16.70
N GLY A 76 -3.80 -12.54 -17.48
CA GLY A 76 -2.45 -12.89 -17.01
C GLY A 76 -1.67 -11.70 -16.40
N GLU A 77 -2.11 -10.45 -16.65
CA GLU A 77 -1.43 -9.26 -16.15
C GLU A 77 -1.86 -8.87 -14.74
N GLY A 78 -1.09 -9.30 -13.77
CA GLY A 78 -1.00 -8.81 -12.38
C GLY A 78 -2.31 -8.66 -11.61
N ALA A 79 -2.90 -7.48 -11.63
CA ALA A 79 -4.07 -7.14 -10.82
C ALA A 79 -5.42 -7.46 -11.52
N ILE A 80 -5.41 -7.81 -12.82
CA ILE A 80 -6.63 -8.05 -13.59
C ILE A 80 -7.17 -9.45 -13.29
N ARG A 81 -8.42 -9.54 -12.86
CA ARG A 81 -9.08 -10.78 -12.48
C ARG A 81 -10.08 -11.28 -13.51
N VAL A 82 -10.83 -10.35 -14.10
CA VAL A 82 -11.84 -10.70 -15.10
C VAL A 82 -11.76 -9.70 -16.24
N VAL A 83 -11.81 -10.20 -17.45
CA VAL A 83 -11.93 -9.42 -18.68
C VAL A 83 -13.17 -9.88 -19.40
N GLN A 84 -14.08 -8.97 -19.73
CA GLN A 84 -15.28 -9.23 -20.47
C GLN A 84 -15.32 -8.35 -21.72
N VAL A 85 -15.56 -8.95 -22.87
CA VAL A 85 -15.76 -8.28 -24.14
C VAL A 85 -17.14 -8.58 -24.67
N THR A 86 -17.97 -7.53 -24.84
CA THR A 86 -19.32 -7.63 -25.35
C THR A 86 -19.47 -6.81 -26.62
N ASP A 87 -20.25 -7.29 -27.60
CA ASP A 87 -20.62 -6.51 -28.74
C ASP A 87 -21.76 -5.50 -28.41
N THR A 88 -22.03 -4.59 -29.35
CA THR A 88 -23.07 -3.56 -29.15
C THR A 88 -24.50 -4.15 -29.14
N ILE A 89 -24.70 -5.34 -29.70
CA ILE A 89 -25.99 -6.00 -29.86
C ILE A 89 -26.26 -7.01 -28.74
N GLY A 90 -25.21 -7.32 -27.94
CA GLY A 90 -25.25 -8.29 -26.83
C GLY A 90 -25.35 -9.76 -27.29
N LYS A 91 -25.04 -10.04 -28.56
CA LYS A 91 -24.97 -11.39 -29.10
C LYS A 91 -23.66 -12.09 -28.87
N PHE A 92 -22.62 -11.32 -28.62
CA PHE A 92 -21.25 -11.80 -28.39
C PHE A 92 -20.79 -11.39 -27.01
N ASP A 93 -20.43 -12.37 -26.20
CA ASP A 93 -19.86 -12.17 -24.86
C ASP A 93 -18.73 -13.19 -24.64
N VAL A 94 -17.51 -12.66 -24.55
CA VAL A 94 -16.35 -13.43 -24.16
C VAL A 94 -15.90 -12.97 -22.79
N THR A 95 -15.91 -13.86 -21.82
CA THR A 95 -15.48 -13.59 -20.47
C THR A 95 -14.36 -14.55 -20.09
N GLU A 96 -13.19 -14.01 -19.82
CA GLU A 96 -12.06 -14.74 -19.27
C GLU A 96 -11.81 -14.31 -17.82
N SER A 97 -11.53 -15.28 -16.94
CA SER A 97 -11.33 -15.01 -15.52
C SER A 97 -10.21 -15.84 -14.92
N ASN A 98 -9.45 -15.22 -14.03
CA ASN A 98 -8.46 -15.87 -13.19
C ASN A 98 -8.89 -15.78 -11.71
N LEU A 99 -9.90 -16.56 -11.35
CA LEU A 99 -10.48 -16.58 -10.00
C LEU A 99 -9.69 -17.48 -9.04
N ARG A 100 -8.37 -17.43 -9.05
CA ARG A 100 -7.56 -18.20 -8.08
C ARG A 100 -7.70 -17.70 -6.64
N ASP A 101 -8.14 -16.44 -6.46
CA ASP A 101 -8.40 -15.82 -5.16
C ASP A 101 -9.56 -14.87 -5.30
N SER A 102 -10.68 -15.16 -4.66
CA SER A 102 -11.85 -14.28 -4.63
C SER A 102 -11.59 -13.13 -3.65
N SER A 103 -10.94 -12.08 -4.08
CA SER A 103 -10.96 -10.82 -3.34
C SER A 103 -12.35 -10.18 -3.52
N GLU A 104 -13.01 -9.89 -2.41
CA GLU A 104 -14.37 -9.32 -2.39
C GLU A 104 -14.42 -7.86 -2.93
N ASP A 105 -13.28 -7.21 -3.14
CA ASP A 105 -13.20 -5.77 -3.46
C ASP A 105 -12.60 -5.54 -4.86
N LEU A 106 -13.38 -5.90 -5.91
CA LEU A 106 -12.99 -5.69 -7.30
C LEU A 106 -13.50 -4.34 -7.80
N GLU A 107 -12.60 -3.53 -8.34
CA GLU A 107 -12.96 -2.34 -9.10
C GLU A 107 -13.27 -2.69 -10.55
N LYS A 108 -14.24 -1.98 -11.14
CA LYS A 108 -14.68 -2.17 -12.51
C LYS A 108 -14.33 -0.97 -13.36
N MET A 109 -13.72 -1.24 -14.53
CA MET A 109 -13.48 -0.22 -15.56
C MET A 109 -13.98 -0.72 -16.91
N SER A 110 -14.66 0.15 -17.65
CA SER A 110 -15.21 -0.19 -18.97
C SER A 110 -14.80 0.85 -20.01
N ARG A 111 -14.53 0.38 -21.23
CA ARG A 111 -14.20 1.25 -22.35
C ARG A 111 -14.89 0.78 -23.64
N PRO A 112 -15.44 1.71 -24.47
CA PRO A 112 -16.01 1.34 -25.75
C PRO A 112 -14.92 0.89 -26.73
N ILE A 113 -15.21 -0.16 -27.49
CA ILE A 113 -14.39 -0.61 -28.63
C ILE A 113 -14.98 0.09 -29.86
N VAL A 114 -14.10 0.83 -30.55
CA VAL A 114 -14.50 1.66 -31.68
C VAL A 114 -13.75 1.20 -32.92
N TYR A 115 -14.47 0.87 -33.98
CA TYR A 115 -13.90 0.56 -35.28
C TYR A 115 -13.93 1.81 -36.16
N ARG A 116 -12.80 2.12 -36.79
CA ARG A 116 -12.65 3.23 -37.73
C ARG A 116 -12.66 2.67 -39.15
N ALA A 117 -13.82 2.76 -39.80
CA ALA A 117 -13.95 2.53 -41.23
C ALA A 117 -13.49 3.80 -42.00
N PRO A 118 -13.19 3.73 -43.31
CA PRO A 118 -12.78 4.88 -44.09
C PRO A 118 -13.73 6.08 -44.01
N ASP A 119 -15.04 5.84 -43.95
CA ASP A 119 -16.06 6.86 -43.97
C ASP A 119 -16.85 7.05 -42.66
N SER A 120 -16.54 6.25 -41.61
CA SER A 120 -17.30 6.28 -40.37
C SER A 120 -16.53 5.79 -39.18
N ILE A 121 -16.89 6.30 -37.99
CA ILE A 121 -16.39 5.80 -36.68
C ILE A 121 -17.60 5.16 -36.00
N GLN A 122 -17.52 3.86 -35.75
CA GLN A 122 -18.62 3.10 -35.17
C GLN A 122 -18.19 2.40 -33.88
N ARG A 123 -19.02 2.55 -32.84
CA ARG A 123 -18.86 1.74 -31.63
C ARG A 123 -19.39 0.34 -31.91
N ILE A 124 -18.54 -0.67 -31.77
CA ILE A 124 -18.84 -2.06 -32.09
C ILE A 124 -18.97 -2.94 -30.87
N GLY A 125 -18.48 -2.49 -29.73
CA GLY A 125 -18.55 -3.26 -28.49
C GLY A 125 -18.04 -2.48 -27.29
N THR A 126 -17.84 -3.21 -26.19
CA THR A 126 -17.30 -2.70 -24.93
C THR A 126 -16.38 -3.75 -24.32
N ILE A 127 -15.19 -3.33 -23.88
CA ILE A 127 -14.35 -4.11 -23.01
C ILE A 127 -14.57 -3.65 -21.57
N THR A 128 -14.75 -4.59 -20.67
CA THR A 128 -14.89 -4.39 -19.22
C THR A 128 -13.82 -5.20 -18.50
N ILE A 129 -13.10 -4.57 -17.60
CA ILE A 129 -12.07 -5.20 -16.78
C ILE A 129 -12.46 -5.07 -15.33
N HIS A 130 -12.36 -6.16 -14.58
CA HIS A 130 -12.41 -6.18 -13.12
C HIS A 130 -11.01 -6.44 -12.59
N TYR A 131 -10.54 -5.58 -11.70
CA TYR A 131 -9.20 -5.64 -11.15
C TYR A 131 -9.20 -5.45 -9.63
N ASP A 132 -8.19 -6.01 -8.97
CA ASP A 132 -8.03 -5.89 -7.53
C ASP A 132 -7.77 -4.45 -7.14
N ARG A 133 -8.49 -3.99 -6.10
CA ARG A 133 -8.20 -2.72 -5.47
C ARG A 133 -6.87 -2.80 -4.73
N VAL A 134 -6.05 -1.75 -4.84
CA VAL A 134 -4.80 -1.67 -4.08
C VAL A 134 -5.12 -1.52 -2.60
N GLY A 135 -4.88 -2.57 -1.83
CA GLY A 135 -4.96 -2.50 -0.37
C GLY A 135 -3.83 -1.64 0.21
N LEU A 136 -4.05 -1.07 1.41
CA LEU A 136 -3.08 -0.22 2.12
C LEU A 136 -1.67 -0.83 2.22
N PHE A 137 -1.58 -2.16 2.33
CA PHE A 137 -0.31 -2.88 2.46
C PHE A 137 0.23 -3.43 1.13
N SER A 138 -0.63 -3.74 0.16
CA SER A 138 -0.20 -4.18 -1.18
C SER A 138 0.34 -3.02 -2.02
N ALA A 139 -0.06 -1.79 -1.70
CA ALA A 139 0.46 -0.56 -2.31
C ALA A 139 1.93 -0.31 -1.96
N LEU A 140 2.42 -0.88 -0.84
CA LEU A 140 3.79 -0.69 -0.39
C LEU A 140 4.74 -1.48 -1.29
N ASN A 141 5.44 -0.76 -2.15
CA ASN A 141 6.52 -1.33 -2.94
C ASN A 141 7.67 -1.77 -2.01
N ARG A 142 8.48 -2.74 -2.44
CA ARG A 142 9.63 -3.26 -1.66
C ARG A 142 10.53 -2.14 -1.11
N MET A 143 10.68 -1.05 -1.87
CA MET A 143 11.47 0.12 -1.46
C MET A 143 10.84 0.87 -0.28
N GLU A 144 9.51 1.00 -0.27
CA GLU A 144 8.77 1.66 0.82
C GLU A 144 8.77 0.83 2.10
N ILE A 145 8.64 -0.49 1.98
CA ILE A 145 8.78 -1.43 3.11
C ILE A 145 10.18 -1.30 3.73
N THR A 146 11.22 -1.17 2.90
CA THR A 146 12.60 -0.97 3.38
C THR A 146 12.73 0.36 4.11
N LEU A 147 12.18 1.45 3.58
CA LEU A 147 12.18 2.76 4.25
C LEU A 147 11.44 2.72 5.59
N ILE A 148 10.25 2.12 5.63
CA ILE A 148 9.48 1.93 6.87
C ILE A 148 10.30 1.13 7.91
N SER A 149 10.98 0.07 7.47
CA SER A 149 11.83 -0.75 8.34
C SER A 149 13.00 0.05 8.90
N ILE A 150 13.65 0.89 8.09
CA ILE A 150 14.75 1.77 8.53
C ILE A 150 14.23 2.78 9.57
N PHE A 151 13.07 3.40 9.32
CA PHE A 151 12.46 4.31 10.28
C PHE A 151 12.10 3.62 11.59
N ALA A 152 11.52 2.43 11.55
CA ALA A 152 11.18 1.65 12.73
C ALA A 152 12.43 1.31 13.55
N VAL A 153 13.52 0.87 12.91
CA VAL A 153 14.80 0.60 13.55
C VAL A 153 15.40 1.87 14.14
N ALA A 154 15.36 3.01 13.43
CA ALA A 154 15.88 4.28 13.94
C ALA A 154 15.12 4.73 15.21
N ILE A 155 13.79 4.62 15.22
CA ILE A 155 12.97 4.93 16.39
C ILE A 155 13.36 4.02 17.57
N LEU A 156 13.53 2.72 17.31
CA LEU A 156 13.90 1.74 18.34
C LEU A 156 15.30 2.04 18.93
N VAL A 157 16.25 2.43 18.10
CA VAL A 157 17.61 2.84 18.52
C VAL A 157 17.55 4.10 19.38
N VAL A 158 16.82 5.13 18.97
CA VAL A 158 16.65 6.37 19.74
C VAL A 158 16.01 6.09 21.10
N PHE A 159 14.99 5.21 21.11
CA PHE A 159 14.30 4.81 22.34
C PHE A 159 15.27 4.05 23.29
N ALA A 160 16.04 3.10 22.77
CA ALA A 160 17.02 2.37 23.54
C ALA A 160 18.13 3.30 24.09
N ALA A 161 18.62 4.25 23.26
CA ALA A 161 19.60 5.24 23.68
C ALA A 161 19.07 6.17 24.79
N ALA A 162 17.80 6.58 24.71
CA ALA A 162 17.14 7.38 25.74
C ALA A 162 17.04 6.63 27.08
N ILE A 163 16.68 5.35 27.05
CA ILE A 163 16.64 4.51 28.26
C ILE A 163 18.01 4.34 28.88
N VAL A 164 19.02 4.00 28.06
CA VAL A 164 20.40 3.80 28.52
C VAL A 164 21.00 5.10 29.03
N GLY A 165 20.83 6.20 28.29
CA GLY A 165 21.31 7.53 28.67
C GLY A 165 20.74 7.99 30.01
N ASN A 166 19.43 7.83 30.21
CA ASN A 166 18.78 8.17 31.47
C ASN A 166 19.32 7.31 32.64
N ARG A 167 19.55 6.02 32.42
CA ARG A 167 20.09 5.11 33.43
C ARG A 167 21.53 5.43 33.81
N LEU A 168 22.35 5.85 32.85
CA LEU A 168 23.75 6.18 33.07
C LEU A 168 23.96 7.58 33.65
N MET A 169 23.23 8.61 33.11
CA MET A 169 23.47 10.00 33.49
C MET A 169 22.72 10.44 34.75
N VAL A 170 21.53 9.86 35.01
CA VAL A 170 20.71 10.33 36.15
C VAL A 170 20.79 9.37 37.34
N ILE A 171 20.70 8.08 37.11
CA ILE A 171 20.55 7.11 38.22
C ILE A 171 21.85 6.80 38.88
N ARG A 172 22.94 6.56 38.13
CA ARG A 172 24.22 6.23 38.70
C ARG A 172 24.81 7.34 39.57
N PRO A 173 24.83 8.64 39.20
CA PRO A 173 25.35 9.68 40.07
C PRO A 173 24.46 9.93 41.31
N LEU A 174 23.11 9.81 41.21
CA LEU A 174 22.22 9.94 42.35
C LEU A 174 22.44 8.84 43.40
N LEU A 175 22.65 7.59 42.99
CA LEU A 175 22.98 6.49 43.89
C LEU A 175 24.32 6.67 44.58
N ARG A 176 25.33 7.28 43.95
CA ARG A 176 26.60 7.60 44.54
C ARG A 176 26.52 8.71 45.58
N LEU A 177 25.70 9.74 45.32
CA LEU A 177 25.44 10.83 46.26
C LEU A 177 24.69 10.36 47.52
N THR A 178 23.67 9.52 47.36
CA THR A 178 22.92 8.96 48.52
C THR A 178 23.83 8.05 49.38
N ALA A 179 24.67 7.23 48.73
CA ALA A 179 25.63 6.39 49.45
C ALA A 179 26.68 7.22 50.23
N ALA A 180 27.18 8.34 49.66
CA ALA A 180 28.12 9.23 50.30
C ALA A 180 27.52 9.96 51.51
N VAL A 181 26.27 10.43 51.39
CA VAL A 181 25.53 11.09 52.52
C VAL A 181 25.26 10.10 53.64
N GLU A 182 24.92 8.85 53.33
CA GLU A 182 24.68 7.81 54.33
C GLU A 182 25.94 7.38 55.06
N ALA A 183 27.09 7.34 54.38
CA ALA A 183 28.40 7.09 54.94
C ALA A 183 28.81 8.22 55.93
N THR A 184 28.60 9.48 55.56
CA THR A 184 28.89 10.65 56.44
C THR A 184 28.02 10.68 57.68
N ARG A 185 26.76 10.26 57.57
CA ARG A 185 25.83 10.18 58.71
C ARG A 185 26.24 9.09 59.73
N ARG A 186 26.85 7.99 59.30
CA ARG A 186 27.34 6.92 60.17
C ARG A 186 28.64 7.27 60.87
N LEU A 187 29.45 8.20 60.34
CA LEU A 187 30.69 8.64 60.93
C LEU A 187 30.53 9.80 61.93
N GLY A 188 29.36 10.41 62.01
CA GLY A 188 29.05 11.55 62.90
C GLY A 188 28.18 11.20 64.09
N SER A 189 27.91 9.91 64.36
CA SER A 189 27.26 9.39 65.53
C SER A 189 28.18 8.48 66.30
#